data_4167edbeead4eea85d86db402947ca8c
#
_entry.id   4167edbeead4eea85d86db402947ca8c
#
_cell.length_a   1.000
_cell.length_b   1.000
_cell.length_c   1.000
_cell.angle_alpha   90.00
_cell.angle_beta   90.00
_cell.angle_gamma   90.00
#
_symmetry.space_group_name_H-M   'P 1'
#
loop_
_entity.id
_entity.type
_entity.pdbx_description
1 polymer ?
#
loop_
_entity_poly.entity_id
_entity_poly.type
_entity_poly.pdbx_seq_one_letter_code
_entity_poly.pdbx_strand_id
1 'polypeptide(L)'
;MTAVIAAACTFPSGPTLALADVAHTLQFSLTRKHPQWTDRCRMPIKACYFPEMASALLDERFRLLIRQVLMELMDTFPGLRQTPPVQVGLLLPPLNRPGIDPALTRVAKEAVAESTGWHSCPVTVLHGGRAETVTLMNELAETLLPEGAVSVLLAVDSWLSPLTLKWLADENLLHGAHRLYNRNARENPYGRVPSEGAAALVITSSSGKYTPWCHIRGTGQAVEDVRYSDKGICLGAGLREAAFRALETAKITSLHHVVSDVNGEPYRADELGFTLAALGEYTDDEMLRETPVLASGDLGCASLLTHMGLTAWRLHASEQPGETLLLSSSDDGQRGAVVMSGREK
;
A
#
# COMPACT_ATOMS: atom_id res chain seq x y z
N MET A 1 -10.00 1.77 20.09
CA MET A 1 -9.64 2.62 18.92
C MET A 1 -8.13 2.58 18.77
N THR A 2 -7.64 2.42 17.56
CA THR A 2 -6.21 2.36 17.24
C THR A 2 -5.70 3.74 16.83
N ALA A 3 -4.56 4.15 17.36
CA ALA A 3 -3.90 5.39 17.02
C ALA A 3 -2.61 5.13 16.22
N VAL A 4 -2.34 5.95 15.23
CA VAL A 4 -1.06 6.01 14.51
C VAL A 4 -0.23 7.11 15.15
N ILE A 5 1.00 6.80 15.56
CA ILE A 5 1.89 7.76 16.24
C ILE A 5 3.13 8.09 15.44
N ALA A 6 3.47 7.29 14.43
CA ALA A 6 4.52 7.57 13.47
C ALA A 6 4.30 6.76 12.20
N ALA A 7 4.85 7.23 11.10
CA ALA A 7 4.84 6.57 9.81
C ALA A 7 6.16 6.79 9.07
N ALA A 8 6.49 5.87 8.17
CA ALA A 8 7.56 6.00 7.19
C ALA A 8 7.15 5.30 5.90
N CYS A 9 7.63 5.75 4.76
CA CYS A 9 7.48 5.03 3.50
C CYS A 9 8.63 5.34 2.54
N THR A 10 8.92 4.40 1.66
CA THR A 10 9.94 4.55 0.64
C THR A 10 9.47 3.93 -0.67
N PHE A 11 9.60 4.68 -1.74
CA PHE A 11 9.43 4.25 -3.13
C PHE A 11 10.23 5.17 -4.06
N PRO A 12 10.49 4.83 -5.31
CA PRO A 12 11.46 5.54 -6.13
C PRO A 12 11.23 7.04 -6.29
N SER A 13 9.97 7.49 -6.40
CA SER A 13 9.63 8.93 -6.53
C SER A 13 9.56 9.66 -5.18
N GLY A 14 9.52 8.90 -4.07
CA GLY A 14 9.43 9.43 -2.71
C GLY A 14 10.20 8.53 -1.74
N PRO A 15 11.53 8.66 -1.66
CA PRO A 15 12.38 7.78 -0.85
C PRO A 15 12.26 8.00 0.66
N THR A 16 11.50 8.99 1.08
CA THR A 16 11.10 9.25 2.47
C THR A 16 9.65 9.72 2.50
N LEU A 17 8.98 9.64 3.65
CA LEU A 17 7.58 10.03 3.80
C LEU A 17 7.33 11.48 3.38
N ALA A 18 8.20 12.41 3.77
CA ALA A 18 8.09 13.81 3.38
C ALA A 18 8.24 14.01 1.86
N LEU A 19 9.20 13.33 1.22
CA LEU A 19 9.37 13.39 -0.23
C LEU A 19 8.26 12.65 -0.97
N ALA A 20 7.72 11.59 -0.39
CA ALA A 20 6.56 10.87 -0.90
C ALA A 20 5.31 11.76 -0.95
N ASP A 21 5.09 12.56 0.09
CA ASP A 21 4.01 13.54 0.13
C ASP A 21 4.17 14.64 -0.93
N VAL A 22 5.38 15.15 -1.11
CA VAL A 22 5.69 16.12 -2.18
C VAL A 22 5.47 15.51 -3.56
N ALA A 23 6.00 14.29 -3.79
CA ALA A 23 5.85 13.60 -5.07
C ALA A 23 4.36 13.37 -5.40
N HIS A 24 3.57 12.96 -4.40
CA HIS A 24 2.15 12.77 -4.57
C HIS A 24 1.40 14.09 -4.84
N THR A 25 1.67 15.14 -4.08
CA THR A 25 1.04 16.46 -4.25
C THR A 25 1.32 17.04 -5.65
N LEU A 26 2.54 16.87 -6.13
CA LEU A 26 2.96 17.33 -7.46
C LEU A 26 2.64 16.34 -8.59
N GLN A 27 2.09 15.17 -8.27
CA GLN A 27 1.90 14.04 -9.20
C GLN A 27 3.20 13.69 -9.95
N PHE A 28 4.33 13.81 -9.25
CA PHE A 28 5.65 13.55 -9.81
C PHE A 28 5.99 12.07 -9.75
N SER A 29 6.27 11.46 -10.91
CA SER A 29 6.63 10.05 -11.02
C SER A 29 8.00 9.87 -11.69
N LEU A 30 8.83 9.01 -11.09
CA LEU A 30 10.09 8.55 -11.69
C LEU A 30 9.90 7.33 -12.61
N THR A 31 8.71 7.19 -13.21
CA THR A 31 8.47 6.16 -14.22
C THR A 31 9.38 6.36 -15.42
N ARG A 32 10.12 5.32 -15.78
CA ARG A 32 11.09 5.33 -16.89
C ARG A 32 11.22 3.96 -17.54
N LYS A 33 11.84 3.91 -18.70
CA LYS A 33 12.18 2.67 -19.40
C LYS A 33 13.23 1.91 -18.58
N HIS A 34 12.96 0.62 -18.29
CA HIS A 34 13.92 -0.21 -17.56
C HIS A 34 15.09 -0.60 -18.49
N PRO A 35 16.36 -0.54 -18.03
CA PRO A 35 17.52 -0.77 -18.88
C PRO A 35 17.70 -2.22 -19.32
N GLN A 36 17.17 -3.18 -18.59
CA GLN A 36 17.42 -4.62 -18.80
C GLN A 36 16.19 -5.39 -19.29
N TRP A 37 14.98 -4.92 -18.97
CA TRP A 37 13.76 -5.70 -19.21
C TRP A 37 12.95 -5.15 -20.38
N THR A 38 12.52 -6.07 -21.23
CA THR A 38 11.74 -5.76 -22.43
C THR A 38 10.42 -6.52 -22.43
N ASP A 39 9.43 -5.95 -23.11
CA ASP A 39 8.17 -6.59 -23.42
C ASP A 39 8.31 -7.65 -24.55
N ARG A 40 7.19 -8.26 -24.96
CA ARG A 40 7.15 -9.27 -26.03
C ARG A 40 7.60 -8.74 -27.40
N CYS A 41 7.56 -7.43 -27.61
CA CYS A 41 8.02 -6.76 -28.82
C CYS A 41 9.47 -6.30 -28.71
N ARG A 42 10.21 -6.71 -27.65
CA ARG A 42 11.59 -6.30 -27.33
C ARG A 42 11.72 -4.80 -27.07
N MET A 43 10.63 -4.12 -26.69
CA MET A 43 10.67 -2.73 -26.29
C MET A 43 10.85 -2.64 -24.77
N PRO A 44 11.66 -1.67 -24.27
CA PRO A 44 11.89 -1.51 -22.83
C PRO A 44 10.59 -1.33 -22.06
N ILE A 45 10.41 -2.08 -20.97
CA ILE A 45 9.26 -1.98 -20.04
C ILE A 45 9.34 -0.65 -19.29
N LYS A 46 8.22 0.04 -19.13
CA LYS A 46 8.10 1.21 -18.25
C LYS A 46 7.92 0.70 -16.80
N ALA A 47 8.74 1.20 -15.88
CA ALA A 47 8.69 0.87 -14.45
C ALA A 47 9.15 2.05 -13.60
N CYS A 48 8.72 2.07 -12.34
CA CYS A 48 9.23 2.98 -11.34
C CYS A 48 10.17 2.19 -10.42
N TYR A 49 11.46 2.51 -10.44
CA TYR A 49 12.50 1.73 -9.73
C TYR A 49 13.64 2.63 -9.24
N PHE A 50 14.29 2.21 -8.18
CA PHE A 50 15.52 2.85 -7.70
C PHE A 50 16.68 2.55 -8.66
N PRO A 51 17.38 3.56 -9.21
CA PRO A 51 18.45 3.33 -10.19
C PRO A 51 19.57 2.43 -9.68
N GLU A 52 19.94 2.61 -8.42
CA GLU A 52 20.97 1.84 -7.74
C GLU A 52 20.60 0.36 -7.57
N MET A 53 19.30 0.05 -7.60
CA MET A 53 18.78 -1.32 -7.52
C MET A 53 18.39 -1.90 -8.89
N ALA A 54 18.68 -1.23 -10.02
CA ALA A 54 18.21 -1.67 -11.33
C ALA A 54 18.57 -3.12 -11.67
N SER A 55 19.73 -3.60 -11.24
CA SER A 55 20.21 -4.98 -11.42
C SER A 55 20.13 -5.87 -10.17
N ALA A 56 19.59 -5.37 -9.07
CA ALA A 56 19.50 -6.11 -7.81
C ALA A 56 18.52 -7.28 -7.92
N LEU A 57 18.82 -8.38 -7.25
CA LEU A 57 17.92 -9.51 -7.08
C LEU A 57 16.77 -9.13 -6.14
N LEU A 58 15.68 -9.91 -6.15
CA LEU A 58 14.51 -9.63 -5.34
C LEU A 58 14.82 -9.58 -3.84
N ASP A 59 15.65 -10.49 -3.35
CA ASP A 59 16.09 -10.55 -1.95
C ASP A 59 16.85 -9.29 -1.52
N GLU A 60 17.73 -8.80 -2.38
CA GLU A 60 18.49 -7.57 -2.14
C GLU A 60 17.57 -6.35 -2.09
N ARG A 61 16.58 -6.28 -3.00
CA ARG A 61 15.56 -5.22 -2.99
C ARG A 61 14.79 -5.20 -1.68
N PHE A 62 14.33 -6.36 -1.21
CA PHE A 62 13.59 -6.47 0.06
C PHE A 62 14.44 -6.03 1.25
N ARG A 63 15.70 -6.48 1.33
CA ARG A 63 16.63 -6.04 2.40
C ARG A 63 16.82 -4.52 2.41
N LEU A 64 17.03 -3.91 1.25
CA LEU A 64 17.24 -2.46 1.13
C LEU A 64 16.00 -1.66 1.47
N LEU A 65 14.82 -2.05 0.94
CA LEU A 65 13.55 -1.38 1.20
C LEU A 65 13.16 -1.46 2.68
N ILE A 66 13.27 -2.64 3.30
CA ILE A 66 13.01 -2.85 4.74
C ILE A 66 13.95 -1.99 5.58
N ARG A 67 15.24 -2.02 5.27
CA ARG A 67 16.24 -1.22 5.98
C ARG A 67 15.91 0.26 5.89
N GLN A 68 15.63 0.77 4.70
CA GLN A 68 15.39 2.19 4.47
C GLN A 68 14.16 2.67 5.25
N VAL A 69 13.03 1.96 5.14
CA VAL A 69 11.79 2.36 5.82
C VAL A 69 11.88 2.25 7.33
N LEU A 70 12.56 1.23 7.87
CA LEU A 70 12.72 1.08 9.31
C LEU A 70 13.71 2.08 9.91
N MET A 71 14.75 2.46 9.17
CA MET A 71 15.64 3.55 9.60
C MET A 71 14.89 4.87 9.70
N GLU A 72 14.12 5.25 8.66
CA GLU A 72 13.27 6.44 8.69
C GLU A 72 12.25 6.38 9.84
N LEU A 73 11.61 5.22 10.06
CA LEU A 73 10.65 5.07 11.15
C LEU A 73 11.31 5.29 12.52
N MET A 74 12.51 4.77 12.75
CA MET A 74 13.26 4.96 14.00
C MET A 74 13.79 6.38 14.15
N ASP A 75 14.01 7.12 13.07
CA ASP A 75 14.33 8.55 13.11
C ASP A 75 13.08 9.38 13.44
N THR A 76 11.94 9.01 12.88
CA THR A 76 10.64 9.67 13.14
C THR A 76 10.13 9.39 14.56
N PHE A 77 10.37 8.18 15.08
CA PHE A 77 9.99 7.77 16.43
C PHE A 77 11.18 7.13 17.18
N PRO A 78 12.09 7.93 17.73
CA PRO A 78 13.33 7.44 18.37
C PRO A 78 13.12 6.50 19.56
N GLY A 79 11.93 6.49 20.15
CA GLY A 79 11.56 5.55 21.22
C GLY A 79 11.74 4.08 20.84
N LEU A 80 11.60 3.73 19.54
CA LEU A 80 11.83 2.38 19.04
C LEU A 80 13.29 1.90 19.13
N ARG A 81 14.26 2.83 19.21
CA ARG A 81 15.68 2.48 19.41
C ARG A 81 15.97 2.05 20.84
N GLN A 82 15.17 2.53 21.80
CA GLN A 82 15.34 2.27 23.23
C GLN A 82 14.49 1.08 23.69
N THR A 83 13.26 1.01 23.16
CA THR A 83 12.28 -0.03 23.52
C THR A 83 11.71 -0.61 22.22
N PRO A 84 12.04 -1.87 21.91
CA PRO A 84 11.45 -2.55 20.76
C PRO A 84 9.93 -2.57 20.84
N PRO A 85 9.22 -2.66 19.68
CA PRO A 85 7.78 -2.86 19.68
C PRO A 85 7.44 -4.21 20.31
N VAL A 86 6.22 -4.36 20.82
CA VAL A 86 5.74 -5.65 21.36
C VAL A 86 5.62 -6.72 20.28
N GLN A 87 5.37 -6.28 19.06
CA GLN A 87 5.32 -7.15 17.88
C GLN A 87 5.46 -6.35 16.58
N VAL A 88 5.85 -7.04 15.52
CA VAL A 88 5.86 -6.54 14.14
C VAL A 88 4.91 -7.38 13.30
N GLY A 89 3.96 -6.75 12.63
CA GLY A 89 3.19 -7.37 11.56
C GLY A 89 3.85 -7.05 10.22
N LEU A 90 4.21 -8.07 9.48
CA LEU A 90 4.91 -7.96 8.20
C LEU A 90 4.05 -8.51 7.07
N LEU A 91 3.61 -7.64 6.16
CA LEU A 91 2.91 -8.03 4.94
C LEU A 91 3.89 -8.18 3.79
N LEU A 92 3.87 -9.35 3.16
CA LEU A 92 4.66 -9.72 2.00
C LEU A 92 3.75 -10.07 0.81
N PRO A 93 4.25 -9.99 -0.43
CA PRO A 93 3.48 -10.36 -1.61
C PRO A 93 2.93 -11.79 -1.55
N PRO A 94 1.81 -12.07 -2.25
CA PRO A 94 1.18 -13.36 -2.25
C PRO A 94 2.10 -14.42 -2.88
N LEU A 95 2.18 -15.60 -2.26
CA LEU A 95 3.06 -16.70 -2.68
C LEU A 95 2.70 -17.30 -4.06
N ASN A 96 1.47 -17.12 -4.50
CA ASN A 96 1.02 -17.56 -5.84
C ASN A 96 1.39 -16.58 -6.96
N ARG A 97 1.97 -15.42 -6.65
CA ARG A 97 2.46 -14.48 -7.67
C ARG A 97 3.74 -15.05 -8.31
N PRO A 98 3.82 -15.17 -9.65
CA PRO A 98 5.01 -15.64 -10.33
C PRO A 98 6.26 -14.84 -9.93
N GLY A 99 7.33 -15.54 -9.52
CA GLY A 99 8.59 -14.92 -9.10
C GLY A 99 8.72 -14.63 -7.61
N ILE A 100 7.72 -14.98 -6.81
CA ILE A 100 7.81 -14.93 -5.34
C ILE A 100 8.23 -16.30 -4.82
N ASP A 101 9.35 -16.33 -4.09
CA ASP A 101 9.87 -17.51 -3.42
C ASP A 101 9.46 -17.49 -1.94
N PRO A 102 8.97 -18.60 -1.35
CA PRO A 102 8.69 -18.70 0.09
C PRO A 102 9.89 -18.35 0.99
N ALA A 103 11.13 -18.54 0.51
CA ALA A 103 12.35 -18.14 1.21
C ALA A 103 12.42 -16.63 1.49
N LEU A 104 11.67 -15.82 0.75
CA LEU A 104 11.57 -14.37 0.96
C LEU A 104 11.08 -14.01 2.36
N THR A 105 10.24 -14.86 2.96
CA THR A 105 9.82 -14.74 4.37
C THR A 105 11.00 -14.66 5.33
N ARG A 106 11.96 -15.57 5.15
CA ARG A 106 13.18 -15.62 5.98
C ARG A 106 14.04 -14.37 5.73
N VAL A 107 14.26 -14.03 4.46
CA VAL A 107 15.03 -12.82 4.07
C VAL A 107 14.45 -11.56 4.69
N ALA A 108 13.12 -11.38 4.65
CA ALA A 108 12.46 -10.22 5.20
C ALA A 108 12.55 -10.16 6.75
N LYS A 109 12.37 -11.29 7.45
CA LYS A 109 12.55 -11.36 8.91
C LYS A 109 13.99 -11.05 9.33
N GLU A 110 14.97 -11.59 8.63
CA GLU A 110 16.39 -11.29 8.86
C GLU A 110 16.66 -9.79 8.65
N ALA A 111 16.13 -9.21 7.57
CA ALA A 111 16.29 -7.79 7.27
C ALA A 111 15.69 -6.88 8.36
N VAL A 112 14.53 -7.25 8.94
CA VAL A 112 13.96 -6.53 10.08
C VAL A 112 14.91 -6.58 11.27
N ALA A 113 15.38 -7.77 11.66
CA ALA A 113 16.26 -7.95 12.82
C ALA A 113 17.62 -7.24 12.62
N GLU A 114 18.23 -7.36 11.44
CA GLU A 114 19.50 -6.72 11.10
C GLU A 114 19.41 -5.19 11.09
N SER A 115 18.28 -4.64 10.60
CA SER A 115 18.10 -3.18 10.50
C SER A 115 17.80 -2.51 11.82
N THR A 116 17.21 -3.22 12.78
CA THR A 116 16.66 -2.62 14.01
C THR A 116 17.29 -3.14 15.29
N GLY A 117 17.92 -4.33 15.26
CA GLY A 117 18.35 -5.04 16.46
C GLY A 117 17.22 -5.75 17.23
N TRP A 118 16.00 -5.83 16.69
CA TRP A 118 14.82 -6.44 17.36
C TRP A 118 14.80 -7.97 17.25
N HIS A 119 15.90 -8.63 17.63
CA HIS A 119 16.07 -10.08 17.50
C HIS A 119 15.05 -10.91 18.28
N SER A 120 14.54 -10.37 19.39
CA SER A 120 13.56 -11.05 20.25
C SER A 120 12.12 -10.60 20.03
N CYS A 121 11.90 -9.64 19.13
CA CYS A 121 10.55 -9.16 18.83
C CYS A 121 9.79 -10.18 17.97
N PRO A 122 8.57 -10.57 18.34
CA PRO A 122 7.74 -11.44 17.52
C PRO A 122 7.42 -10.77 16.17
N VAL A 123 7.62 -11.51 15.07
CA VAL A 123 7.27 -11.06 13.71
C VAL A 123 6.22 -11.98 13.14
N THR A 124 4.98 -11.50 13.10
CA THR A 124 3.86 -12.16 12.39
C THR A 124 3.94 -11.82 10.92
N VAL A 125 3.94 -12.83 10.05
CA VAL A 125 4.03 -12.62 8.59
C VAL A 125 2.73 -13.05 7.94
N LEU A 126 2.18 -12.17 7.12
CA LEU A 126 1.06 -12.44 6.23
C LEU A 126 1.54 -12.31 4.78
N HIS A 127 1.17 -13.27 3.94
CA HIS A 127 1.35 -13.20 2.49
C HIS A 127 0.02 -12.87 1.83
N GLY A 128 -0.05 -11.74 1.12
CA GLY A 128 -1.30 -11.33 0.51
C GLY A 128 -1.16 -10.13 -0.42
N GLY A 129 -2.29 -9.65 -0.90
CA GLY A 129 -2.37 -8.46 -1.73
C GLY A 129 -2.45 -7.18 -0.90
N ARG A 130 -3.01 -6.13 -1.47
CA ARG A 130 -3.08 -4.79 -0.86
C ARG A 130 -4.07 -4.74 0.30
N ALA A 131 -5.24 -5.38 0.15
CA ALA A 131 -6.33 -5.34 1.12
C ALA A 131 -5.99 -6.08 2.43
N GLU A 132 -5.04 -7.01 2.40
CA GLU A 132 -4.60 -7.78 3.57
C GLU A 132 -3.88 -6.94 4.63
N THR A 133 -3.49 -5.72 4.30
CA THR A 133 -3.07 -4.72 5.32
C THR A 133 -4.14 -4.56 6.41
N VAL A 134 -5.44 -4.60 6.05
CA VAL A 134 -6.55 -4.50 7.01
C VAL A 134 -6.61 -5.71 7.92
N THR A 135 -6.43 -6.92 7.37
CA THR A 135 -6.37 -8.17 8.15
C THR A 135 -5.26 -8.10 9.19
N LEU A 136 -4.05 -7.82 8.73
CA LEU A 136 -2.87 -7.77 9.59
C LEU A 136 -2.98 -6.69 10.68
N MET A 137 -3.54 -5.54 10.32
CA MET A 137 -3.77 -4.45 11.27
C MET A 137 -4.77 -4.85 12.35
N ASN A 138 -5.87 -5.51 12.00
CA ASN A 138 -6.88 -5.96 12.95
C ASN A 138 -6.31 -7.04 13.88
N GLU A 139 -5.55 -8.00 13.38
CA GLU A 139 -4.86 -9.03 14.18
C GLU A 139 -3.91 -8.38 15.21
N LEU A 140 -3.12 -7.38 14.80
CA LEU A 140 -2.25 -6.66 15.71
C LEU A 140 -3.03 -5.82 16.73
N ALA A 141 -4.16 -5.23 16.34
CA ALA A 141 -5.00 -4.43 17.24
C ALA A 141 -5.68 -5.28 18.32
N GLU A 142 -6.06 -6.53 18.02
CA GLU A 142 -6.63 -7.47 18.99
C GLU A 142 -5.63 -7.88 20.09
N THR A 143 -4.36 -7.93 19.75
CA THR A 143 -3.30 -8.27 20.70
C THR A 143 -2.78 -7.07 21.49
N LEU A 144 -3.31 -5.88 21.24
CA LEU A 144 -2.99 -4.64 21.93
C LEU A 144 -3.78 -4.57 23.26
N LEU A 145 -3.39 -4.50 24.59
CA LEU A 145 -2.08 -4.04 24.85
C LEU A 145 -2.03 -3.42 26.22
N PRO A 146 -0.98 -3.60 26.91
CA PRO A 146 -0.71 -2.77 28.08
C PRO A 146 -0.61 -1.30 27.66
N GLU A 147 -1.00 -0.39 28.53
CA GLU A 147 -0.89 1.04 28.31
C GLU A 147 0.56 1.42 27.92
N GLY A 148 0.69 2.14 26.80
CA GLY A 148 1.98 2.57 26.28
C GLY A 148 2.76 1.55 25.45
N ALA A 149 2.20 0.38 25.17
CA ALA A 149 2.76 -0.57 24.21
C ALA A 149 2.54 -0.08 22.77
N VAL A 150 3.52 -0.36 21.91
CA VAL A 150 3.46 -0.05 20.49
C VAL A 150 3.68 -1.30 19.64
N SER A 151 3.01 -1.38 18.50
CA SER A 151 3.25 -2.39 17.48
C SER A 151 3.67 -1.71 16.17
N VAL A 152 4.43 -2.42 15.34
CA VAL A 152 4.84 -1.93 14.02
C VAL A 152 4.13 -2.74 12.95
N LEU A 153 3.39 -2.06 12.07
CA LEU A 153 2.95 -2.60 10.79
C LEU A 153 4.01 -2.30 9.75
N LEU A 154 4.41 -3.30 8.98
CA LEU A 154 5.38 -3.18 7.90
C LEU A 154 4.85 -3.90 6.67
N ALA A 155 4.87 -3.26 5.52
CA ALA A 155 4.59 -3.88 4.23
C ALA A 155 5.72 -3.59 3.26
N VAL A 156 6.12 -4.58 2.47
CA VAL A 156 7.17 -4.43 1.46
C VAL A 156 6.83 -5.25 0.23
N ASP A 157 7.00 -4.66 -0.94
CA ASP A 157 6.78 -5.33 -2.21
C ASP A 157 7.70 -4.79 -3.32
N SER A 158 7.97 -5.64 -4.29
CA SER A 158 8.57 -5.28 -5.56
C SER A 158 8.00 -6.13 -6.69
N TRP A 159 7.47 -5.47 -7.72
CA TRP A 159 7.07 -6.13 -8.97
C TRP A 159 8.27 -6.45 -9.86
N LEU A 160 9.46 -6.03 -9.47
CA LEU A 160 10.65 -5.96 -10.31
C LEU A 160 11.47 -7.25 -10.22
N SER A 161 10.85 -8.36 -10.63
CA SER A 161 11.56 -9.62 -10.87
C SER A 161 11.30 -10.11 -12.30
N PRO A 162 12.22 -10.86 -12.92
CA PRO A 162 12.05 -11.32 -14.30
C PRO A 162 10.79 -12.15 -14.53
N LEU A 163 10.46 -13.05 -13.59
CA LEU A 163 9.26 -13.91 -13.69
C LEU A 163 7.97 -13.11 -13.51
N THR A 164 7.92 -12.19 -12.56
CA THR A 164 6.78 -11.32 -12.35
C THR A 164 6.53 -10.43 -13.58
N LEU A 165 7.57 -9.78 -14.09
CA LEU A 165 7.44 -8.90 -15.25
C LEU A 165 7.07 -9.66 -16.52
N LYS A 166 7.62 -10.88 -16.69
CA LYS A 166 7.21 -11.75 -17.79
C LYS A 166 5.71 -12.10 -17.68
N TRP A 167 5.25 -12.49 -16.51
CA TRP A 167 3.83 -12.79 -16.27
C TRP A 167 2.95 -11.56 -16.57
N LEU A 168 3.29 -10.38 -16.05
CA LEU A 168 2.55 -9.15 -16.32
C LEU A 168 2.49 -8.81 -17.82
N ALA A 169 3.58 -9.05 -18.54
CA ALA A 169 3.62 -8.85 -19.99
C ALA A 169 2.77 -9.88 -20.72
N ASP A 170 2.77 -11.14 -20.26
CA ASP A 170 2.01 -12.25 -20.84
C ASP A 170 0.50 -12.03 -20.67
N GLU A 171 0.06 -11.60 -19.51
CA GLU A 171 -1.32 -11.25 -19.18
C GLU A 171 -1.71 -9.86 -19.68
N ASN A 172 -0.78 -9.12 -20.24
CA ASN A 172 -0.97 -7.78 -20.78
C ASN A 172 -1.45 -6.76 -19.74
N LEU A 173 -0.86 -6.84 -18.57
CA LEU A 173 -1.14 -5.99 -17.41
C LEU A 173 -0.18 -4.79 -17.29
N LEU A 174 0.83 -4.68 -18.16
CA LEU A 174 1.82 -3.60 -18.14
C LEU A 174 1.36 -2.39 -18.94
N HIS A 175 1.36 -1.23 -18.29
CA HIS A 175 1.18 0.06 -18.97
C HIS A 175 2.33 0.34 -19.93
N GLY A 176 2.00 0.77 -21.15
CA GLY A 176 2.97 1.10 -22.19
C GLY A 176 3.70 -0.08 -22.82
N ALA A 177 3.37 -1.33 -22.45
CA ALA A 177 3.90 -2.50 -23.13
C ALA A 177 3.28 -2.64 -24.54
N HIS A 178 4.09 -3.05 -25.50
CA HIS A 178 3.65 -3.17 -26.89
C HIS A 178 2.97 -4.51 -27.13
N ARG A 179 1.90 -4.46 -27.92
CA ARG A 179 1.19 -5.63 -28.44
C ARG A 179 1.25 -5.62 -29.95
N LEU A 180 1.40 -6.80 -30.54
CA LEU A 180 1.19 -6.97 -31.96
C LEU A 180 -0.31 -6.98 -32.28
N TYR A 181 -0.79 -5.98 -33.00
CA TYR A 181 -2.14 -5.91 -33.51
C TYR A 181 -2.09 -5.70 -35.04
N ASN A 182 -2.58 -6.68 -35.79
CA ASN A 182 -2.59 -6.63 -37.27
C ASN A 182 -1.23 -6.21 -37.88
N ARG A 183 -0.14 -6.80 -37.43
CA ARG A 183 1.27 -6.51 -37.84
C ARG A 183 1.83 -5.18 -37.35
N ASN A 184 1.09 -4.38 -36.61
CA ASN A 184 1.58 -3.14 -35.99
C ASN A 184 1.73 -3.32 -34.48
N ALA A 185 2.83 -2.87 -33.94
CA ALA A 185 3.02 -2.79 -32.49
C ALA A 185 2.27 -1.55 -31.96
N ARG A 186 1.43 -1.73 -30.95
CA ARG A 186 0.74 -0.64 -30.24
C ARG A 186 1.02 -0.72 -28.75
N GLU A 187 1.26 0.43 -28.15
CA GLU A 187 1.37 0.52 -26.67
C GLU A 187 0.03 0.21 -26.02
N ASN A 188 0.08 -0.54 -24.90
CA ASN A 188 -1.08 -0.71 -24.03
C ASN A 188 -1.31 0.59 -23.24
N PRO A 189 -2.39 1.34 -23.45
CA PRO A 189 -2.65 2.57 -22.71
C PRO A 189 -3.13 2.30 -21.28
N TYR A 190 -3.49 1.07 -21.00
CA TYR A 190 -4.00 0.62 -19.71
C TYR A 190 -2.99 -0.27 -18.99
N GLY A 191 -3.33 -0.63 -17.74
CA GLY A 191 -2.49 -1.51 -16.93
C GLY A 191 -1.61 -0.75 -15.95
N ARG A 192 -0.89 -1.53 -15.15
CA ARG A 192 -0.07 -1.02 -14.04
C ARG A 192 1.32 -0.62 -14.50
N VAL A 193 1.87 0.41 -13.87
CA VAL A 193 3.29 0.71 -13.89
C VAL A 193 3.92 -0.06 -12.72
N PRO A 194 4.68 -1.14 -12.97
CA PRO A 194 5.29 -1.90 -11.89
C PRO A 194 6.29 -1.03 -11.12
N SER A 195 6.23 -1.12 -9.79
CA SER A 195 7.09 -0.36 -8.90
C SER A 195 7.58 -1.23 -7.74
N GLU A 196 8.27 -0.62 -6.80
CA GLU A 196 8.78 -1.22 -5.58
C GLU A 196 8.73 -0.23 -4.43
N GLY A 197 8.53 -0.71 -3.22
CA GLY A 197 8.51 0.13 -2.05
C GLY A 197 8.19 -0.60 -0.77
N ALA A 198 8.31 0.13 0.32
CA ALA A 198 7.93 -0.31 1.65
C ALA A 198 7.27 0.82 2.42
N ALA A 199 6.42 0.47 3.38
CA ALA A 199 5.83 1.40 4.32
C ALA A 199 5.77 0.77 5.71
N ALA A 200 5.87 1.61 6.74
CA ALA A 200 5.76 1.20 8.11
C ALA A 200 4.96 2.22 8.93
N LEU A 201 4.13 1.72 9.85
CA LEU A 201 3.36 2.51 10.80
C LEU A 201 3.63 2.03 12.22
N VAL A 202 3.77 2.96 13.15
CA VAL A 202 3.73 2.67 14.59
C VAL A 202 2.31 2.89 15.08
N ILE A 203 1.70 1.81 15.57
CA ILE A 203 0.33 1.85 16.11
C ILE A 203 0.31 1.56 17.61
N THR A 204 -0.67 2.15 18.29
CA THR A 204 -0.89 1.98 19.73
C THR A 204 -2.39 2.07 20.04
N SER A 205 -2.75 1.78 21.30
CA SER A 205 -4.10 2.09 21.81
C SER A 205 -4.29 3.62 21.91
N SER A 206 -5.47 4.10 21.56
CA SER A 206 -5.81 5.54 21.62
C SER A 206 -5.79 6.17 23.01
N SER A 207 -5.84 5.35 24.08
CA SER A 207 -5.72 5.78 25.47
C SER A 207 -4.26 5.85 25.96
N GLY A 208 -3.30 5.78 25.06
CA GLY A 208 -1.90 5.59 25.37
C GLY A 208 -1.13 6.85 25.74
N LYS A 209 0.11 6.63 26.14
CA LYS A 209 1.12 7.62 26.55
C LYS A 209 1.51 8.62 25.44
N TYR A 210 1.30 8.23 24.17
CA TYR A 210 1.83 8.96 23.03
C TYR A 210 0.78 9.86 22.39
N THR A 211 1.24 11.00 21.86
CA THR A 211 0.38 11.89 21.07
C THR A 211 0.17 11.30 19.68
N PRO A 212 -1.06 10.94 19.29
CA PRO A 212 -1.31 10.35 17.98
C PRO A 212 -1.13 11.36 16.84
N TRP A 213 -0.71 10.90 15.68
CA TRP A 213 -0.81 11.65 14.44
C TRP A 213 -2.26 11.68 13.96
N CYS A 214 -2.90 10.52 14.00
CA CYS A 214 -4.29 10.33 13.63
C CYS A 214 -4.87 9.08 14.29
N HIS A 215 -6.17 8.87 14.11
CA HIS A 215 -6.89 7.70 14.59
C HIS A 215 -7.41 6.86 13.42
N ILE A 216 -7.34 5.54 13.56
CA ILE A 216 -8.05 4.60 12.72
C ILE A 216 -9.43 4.41 13.38
N ARG A 217 -10.47 4.95 12.73
CA ARG A 217 -11.83 4.99 13.24
C ARG A 217 -12.63 3.75 12.90
N GLY A 218 -12.37 3.19 11.74
CA GLY A 218 -13.08 2.00 11.26
C GLY A 218 -12.32 1.28 10.17
N THR A 219 -12.60 -0.02 10.08
CA THR A 219 -12.07 -0.91 9.04
C THR A 219 -13.19 -1.73 8.46
N GLY A 220 -13.06 -2.08 7.20
CA GLY A 220 -13.99 -2.97 6.50
C GLY A 220 -13.26 -3.91 5.57
N GLN A 221 -13.75 -5.13 5.49
CA GLN A 221 -13.26 -6.17 4.58
C GLN A 221 -14.43 -6.86 3.91
N ALA A 222 -14.25 -7.22 2.65
CA ALA A 222 -15.20 -8.00 1.88
C ALA A 222 -14.49 -8.75 0.75
N VAL A 223 -15.22 -9.61 0.08
CA VAL A 223 -14.73 -10.35 -1.10
C VAL A 223 -15.52 -9.91 -2.32
N GLU A 224 -14.82 -9.61 -3.40
CA GLU A 224 -15.42 -9.37 -4.71
C GLU A 224 -15.58 -10.71 -5.45
N ASP A 225 -16.80 -11.02 -5.80
CA ASP A 225 -17.11 -12.29 -6.47
C ASP A 225 -16.62 -12.31 -7.93
N VAL A 226 -16.66 -11.16 -8.60
CA VAL A 226 -16.21 -11.01 -9.99
C VAL A 226 -14.77 -10.49 -9.97
N ARG A 227 -13.82 -11.39 -10.16
CA ARG A 227 -12.38 -11.05 -10.19
C ARG A 227 -11.97 -10.61 -11.60
N TYR A 228 -10.82 -9.97 -11.68
CA TYR A 228 -10.22 -9.60 -12.97
C TYR A 228 -10.11 -10.78 -13.95
N SER A 229 -9.78 -11.98 -13.46
CA SER A 229 -9.66 -13.22 -14.24
C SER A 229 -10.98 -13.71 -14.83
N ASP A 230 -12.12 -13.35 -14.25
CA ASP A 230 -13.41 -13.99 -14.52
C ASP A 230 -14.11 -13.44 -15.76
N LYS A 231 -13.56 -12.40 -16.39
CA LYS A 231 -14.08 -11.72 -17.59
C LYS A 231 -15.55 -11.25 -17.45
N GLY A 232 -16.01 -11.11 -16.20
CA GLY A 232 -17.32 -10.56 -15.86
C GLY A 232 -17.28 -9.03 -15.75
N ILE A 233 -18.47 -8.43 -15.61
CA ILE A 233 -18.61 -7.01 -15.29
C ILE A 233 -18.53 -6.86 -13.78
N CYS A 234 -17.47 -6.20 -13.29
CA CYS A 234 -17.35 -5.87 -11.88
C CYS A 234 -18.18 -4.61 -11.58
N LEU A 235 -19.12 -4.73 -10.67
CA LEU A 235 -19.94 -3.63 -10.18
C LEU A 235 -19.46 -3.08 -8.82
N GLY A 236 -18.28 -3.49 -8.36
CA GLY A 236 -17.67 -3.04 -7.12
C GLY A 236 -18.44 -3.46 -5.87
N ALA A 237 -19.15 -4.58 -5.91
CA ALA A 237 -19.96 -5.04 -4.78
C ALA A 237 -19.10 -5.27 -3.52
N GLY A 238 -17.96 -5.93 -3.67
CA GLY A 238 -17.02 -6.20 -2.58
C GLY A 238 -16.38 -4.91 -2.04
N LEU A 239 -15.90 -4.03 -2.92
CA LEU A 239 -15.26 -2.78 -2.48
C LEU A 239 -16.26 -1.86 -1.78
N ARG A 240 -17.48 -1.76 -2.31
CA ARG A 240 -18.59 -1.04 -1.68
C ARG A 240 -18.92 -1.59 -0.30
N GLU A 241 -19.03 -2.91 -0.17
CA GLU A 241 -19.31 -3.56 1.11
C GLU A 241 -18.19 -3.29 2.13
N ALA A 242 -16.94 -3.39 1.73
CA ALA A 242 -15.80 -3.03 2.59
C ALA A 242 -15.88 -1.56 3.04
N ALA A 243 -16.20 -0.64 2.12
CA ALA A 243 -16.35 0.77 2.41
C ALA A 243 -17.45 1.02 3.44
N PHE A 244 -18.66 0.48 3.23
CA PHE A 244 -19.77 0.66 4.17
C PHE A 244 -19.47 0.10 5.56
N ARG A 245 -18.85 -1.06 5.66
CA ARG A 245 -18.43 -1.64 6.96
C ARG A 245 -17.44 -0.72 7.70
N ALA A 246 -16.51 -0.13 6.97
CA ALA A 246 -15.55 0.80 7.57
C ALA A 246 -16.25 2.09 8.07
N LEU A 247 -17.18 2.65 7.28
CA LEU A 247 -17.96 3.84 7.63
C LEU A 247 -18.88 3.60 8.83
N GLU A 248 -19.57 2.47 8.84
CA GLU A 248 -20.44 2.06 9.95
C GLU A 248 -19.64 1.89 11.25
N THR A 249 -18.48 1.20 11.17
CA THR A 249 -17.59 1.02 12.33
C THR A 249 -17.06 2.37 12.83
N ALA A 250 -16.74 3.28 11.93
CA ALA A 250 -16.25 4.62 12.25
C ALA A 250 -17.36 5.55 12.77
N LYS A 251 -18.63 5.24 12.49
CA LYS A 251 -19.82 6.05 12.85
C LYS A 251 -19.73 7.48 12.27
N ILE A 252 -19.27 7.60 11.06
CA ILE A 252 -19.19 8.90 10.35
C ILE A 252 -20.31 9.03 9.34
N THR A 253 -20.70 10.27 9.05
CA THR A 253 -21.80 10.60 8.14
C THR A 253 -21.35 11.43 6.94
N SER A 254 -20.11 11.90 6.94
CA SER A 254 -19.53 12.70 5.85
C SER A 254 -18.07 12.37 5.67
N LEU A 255 -17.63 12.33 4.42
CA LEU A 255 -16.24 12.12 4.00
C LEU A 255 -15.69 13.39 3.38
N HIS A 256 -14.49 13.78 3.77
CA HIS A 256 -13.77 14.89 3.19
C HIS A 256 -12.81 14.42 2.08
N HIS A 257 -12.38 13.16 2.16
CA HIS A 257 -11.34 12.65 1.30
C HIS A 257 -11.49 11.16 1.04
N VAL A 258 -11.27 10.73 -0.21
CA VAL A 258 -11.18 9.33 -0.62
C VAL A 258 -9.85 9.09 -1.31
N VAL A 259 -9.10 8.11 -0.81
CA VAL A 259 -7.83 7.65 -1.37
C VAL A 259 -8.01 6.24 -1.93
N SER A 260 -7.58 6.00 -3.15
CA SER A 260 -7.73 4.69 -3.80
C SER A 260 -6.41 4.16 -4.36
N ASP A 261 -6.30 2.85 -4.50
CA ASP A 261 -5.15 2.15 -5.08
C ASP A 261 -5.33 1.80 -6.58
N VAL A 262 -6.20 2.53 -7.28
CA VAL A 262 -6.41 2.34 -8.72
C VAL A 262 -5.10 2.54 -9.49
N ASN A 263 -4.72 1.53 -10.29
CA ASN A 263 -3.39 1.43 -10.88
C ASN A 263 -3.36 1.52 -12.42
N GLY A 264 -4.45 2.00 -13.04
CA GLY A 264 -4.59 2.14 -14.49
C GLY A 264 -5.25 0.93 -15.17
N GLU A 265 -5.65 -0.10 -14.44
CA GLU A 265 -6.44 -1.22 -14.97
C GLU A 265 -7.91 -0.82 -15.08
N PRO A 266 -8.58 -1.01 -16.24
CA PRO A 266 -9.98 -0.64 -16.44
C PRO A 266 -10.92 -1.27 -15.40
N TYR A 267 -10.70 -2.55 -15.08
CA TYR A 267 -11.45 -3.28 -14.06
C TYR A 267 -11.49 -2.54 -12.72
N ARG A 268 -10.34 -2.02 -12.25
CA ARG A 268 -10.24 -1.27 -10.98
C ARG A 268 -10.87 0.11 -11.08
N ALA A 269 -10.79 0.74 -12.25
CA ALA A 269 -11.44 2.03 -12.47
C ALA A 269 -12.97 1.90 -12.46
N ASP A 270 -13.51 0.85 -13.08
CA ASP A 270 -14.94 0.55 -13.05
C ASP A 270 -15.40 0.23 -11.62
N GLU A 271 -14.67 -0.63 -10.91
CA GLU A 271 -14.94 -0.99 -9.51
C GLU A 271 -15.00 0.25 -8.60
N LEU A 272 -14.01 1.14 -8.70
CA LEU A 272 -13.99 2.39 -7.95
C LEU A 272 -15.16 3.29 -8.34
N GLY A 273 -15.45 3.42 -9.64
CA GLY A 273 -16.55 4.25 -10.14
C GLY A 273 -17.90 3.87 -9.54
N PHE A 274 -18.22 2.57 -9.56
CA PHE A 274 -19.46 2.06 -8.96
C PHE A 274 -19.48 2.23 -7.42
N THR A 275 -18.33 2.03 -6.76
CA THR A 275 -18.21 2.23 -5.32
C THR A 275 -18.44 3.69 -4.93
N LEU A 276 -17.81 4.64 -5.63
CA LEU A 276 -17.99 6.06 -5.38
C LEU A 276 -19.43 6.52 -5.63
N ALA A 277 -20.07 6.00 -6.68
CA ALA A 277 -21.49 6.29 -6.94
C ALA A 277 -22.40 5.83 -5.79
N ALA A 278 -22.09 4.67 -5.17
CA ALA A 278 -22.84 4.16 -4.03
C ALA A 278 -22.57 4.95 -2.72
N LEU A 279 -21.43 5.63 -2.62
CA LEU A 279 -21.06 6.46 -1.46
C LEU A 279 -21.65 7.89 -1.51
N GLY A 280 -22.53 8.19 -2.45
CA GLY A 280 -23.05 9.55 -2.68
C GLY A 280 -23.67 10.24 -1.46
N GLU A 281 -24.25 9.49 -0.51
CA GLU A 281 -24.81 10.04 0.73
C GLU A 281 -23.74 10.49 1.74
N TYR A 282 -22.49 10.01 1.58
CA TYR A 282 -21.35 10.35 2.45
C TYR A 282 -20.44 11.41 1.84
N THR A 283 -20.72 11.84 0.62
CA THR A 283 -19.83 12.70 -0.16
C THR A 283 -20.54 13.96 -0.62
N ASP A 284 -19.79 15.03 -0.75
CA ASP A 284 -20.24 16.29 -1.35
C ASP A 284 -19.35 16.67 -2.55
N ASP A 285 -19.65 17.80 -3.18
CA ASP A 285 -18.92 18.30 -4.35
C ASP A 285 -17.49 18.77 -4.00
N GLU A 286 -17.20 19.01 -2.73
CA GLU A 286 -15.89 19.45 -2.23
C GLU A 286 -14.99 18.27 -1.85
N MET A 287 -15.52 17.04 -1.84
CA MET A 287 -14.74 15.84 -1.48
C MET A 287 -13.56 15.64 -2.41
N LEU A 288 -12.36 15.56 -1.82
CA LEU A 288 -11.12 15.30 -2.54
C LEU A 288 -10.99 13.82 -2.87
N ARG A 289 -10.50 13.51 -4.08
CA ARG A 289 -10.22 12.16 -4.57
C ARG A 289 -8.77 12.05 -4.97
N GLU A 290 -8.07 11.08 -4.41
CA GLU A 290 -6.65 10.88 -4.67
C GLU A 290 -6.33 9.46 -5.07
N THR A 291 -5.31 9.36 -5.93
CA THR A 291 -4.76 8.08 -6.40
C THR A 291 -3.22 8.17 -6.34
N PRO A 292 -2.61 7.86 -5.17
CA PRO A 292 -1.16 7.99 -4.98
C PRO A 292 -0.31 7.17 -5.94
N VAL A 293 -0.90 6.12 -6.54
CA VAL A 293 -0.25 5.27 -7.55
C VAL A 293 0.25 6.07 -8.77
N LEU A 294 -0.34 7.23 -9.07
CA LEU A 294 0.15 8.12 -10.14
C LEU A 294 1.59 8.60 -9.89
N ALA A 295 1.97 8.80 -8.64
CA ALA A 295 3.34 9.18 -8.26
C ALA A 295 4.22 7.96 -7.99
N SER A 296 3.71 6.96 -7.25
CA SER A 296 4.51 5.81 -6.80
C SER A 296 4.68 4.69 -7.82
N GLY A 297 3.80 4.60 -8.83
CA GLY A 297 3.55 3.35 -9.51
C GLY A 297 2.83 2.34 -8.60
N ASP A 298 2.61 1.13 -9.09
CA ASP A 298 1.96 0.06 -8.33
C ASP A 298 2.94 -0.57 -7.33
N LEU A 299 2.72 -0.34 -6.05
CA LEU A 299 3.54 -0.86 -4.94
C LEU A 299 3.08 -2.24 -4.44
N GLY A 300 2.16 -2.90 -5.14
CA GLY A 300 1.67 -4.22 -4.73
C GLY A 300 1.07 -4.21 -3.32
N CYS A 301 1.43 -5.17 -2.49
CA CYS A 301 0.90 -5.30 -1.14
C CYS A 301 1.30 -4.12 -0.22
N ALA A 302 2.33 -3.35 -0.54
CA ALA A 302 2.72 -2.17 0.22
C ALA A 302 1.85 -0.93 -0.04
N SER A 303 0.95 -0.96 -1.07
CA SER A 303 0.18 0.22 -1.48
C SER A 303 -0.69 0.79 -0.37
N LEU A 304 -1.57 -0.01 0.25
CA LEU A 304 -2.50 0.50 1.26
C LEU A 304 -1.76 1.08 2.47
N LEU A 305 -0.73 0.39 2.96
CA LEU A 305 0.05 0.89 4.10
C LEU A 305 0.81 2.19 3.77
N THR A 306 1.30 2.33 2.52
CA THR A 306 1.88 3.59 2.03
C THR A 306 0.84 4.71 2.02
N HIS A 307 -0.37 4.45 1.52
CA HIS A 307 -1.45 5.42 1.50
C HIS A 307 -1.88 5.83 2.92
N MET A 308 -1.94 4.88 3.86
CA MET A 308 -2.19 5.16 5.28
C MET A 308 -1.09 6.04 5.89
N GLY A 309 0.17 5.78 5.56
CA GLY A 309 1.31 6.59 6.01
C GLY A 309 1.23 8.05 5.53
N LEU A 310 0.95 8.25 4.24
CA LEU A 310 0.74 9.58 3.63
C LEU A 310 -0.45 10.29 4.26
N THR A 311 -1.56 9.58 4.45
CA THR A 311 -2.76 10.14 5.11
C THR A 311 -2.47 10.54 6.54
N ALA A 312 -1.77 9.67 7.32
CA ALA A 312 -1.40 9.98 8.69
C ALA A 312 -0.50 11.21 8.80
N TRP A 313 0.47 11.35 7.88
CA TRP A 313 1.35 12.51 7.78
C TRP A 313 0.56 13.81 7.55
N ARG A 314 -0.38 13.81 6.60
CA ARG A 314 -1.20 14.96 6.27
C ARG A 314 -2.17 15.33 7.38
N LEU A 315 -2.83 14.35 7.98
CA LEU A 315 -3.71 14.56 9.14
C LEU A 315 -2.96 15.10 10.35
N HIS A 316 -1.69 14.69 10.52
CA HIS A 316 -0.82 15.23 11.57
C HIS A 316 -0.44 16.70 11.32
N ALA A 317 -0.19 17.06 10.08
CA ALA A 317 0.22 18.41 9.68
C ALA A 317 -0.99 19.39 9.52
N SER A 318 -2.20 18.86 9.38
CA SER A 318 -3.38 19.67 9.09
C SER A 318 -3.95 20.36 10.33
N GLU A 319 -4.36 21.63 10.16
CA GLU A 319 -5.13 22.37 11.17
C GLU A 319 -6.61 22.00 11.17
N GLN A 320 -7.12 21.47 10.06
CA GLN A 320 -8.52 21.03 9.88
C GLN A 320 -8.52 19.55 9.46
N PRO A 321 -8.38 18.64 10.42
CA PRO A 321 -8.43 17.23 10.12
C PRO A 321 -9.84 16.81 9.70
N GLY A 322 -9.94 16.25 8.50
CA GLY A 322 -11.18 15.66 7.98
C GLY A 322 -11.17 14.14 8.05
N GLU A 323 -12.30 13.54 7.71
CA GLU A 323 -12.44 12.09 7.60
C GLU A 323 -11.95 11.61 6.24
N THR A 324 -11.01 10.68 6.23
CA THR A 324 -10.45 10.08 5.01
C THR A 324 -10.80 8.61 4.92
N LEU A 325 -11.40 8.19 3.81
CA LEU A 325 -11.64 6.80 3.47
C LEU A 325 -10.55 6.32 2.50
N LEU A 326 -9.82 5.28 2.90
CA LEU A 326 -8.86 4.60 2.02
C LEU A 326 -9.49 3.31 1.50
N LEU A 327 -9.42 3.09 0.20
CA LEU A 327 -9.98 1.94 -0.50
C LEU A 327 -8.87 1.12 -1.15
N SER A 328 -8.95 -0.19 -1.02
CA SER A 328 -7.94 -1.10 -1.54
C SER A 328 -8.54 -2.39 -2.11
N SER A 329 -7.99 -2.82 -3.24
CA SER A 329 -8.44 -4.00 -3.99
C SER A 329 -7.27 -4.93 -4.28
N SER A 330 -7.32 -6.18 -3.81
CA SER A 330 -6.34 -7.23 -4.12
C SER A 330 -6.74 -8.01 -5.38
N ASP A 331 -5.75 -8.61 -6.05
CA ASP A 331 -5.96 -9.36 -7.30
C ASP A 331 -6.73 -10.68 -7.07
N ASP A 332 -6.71 -11.21 -5.85
CA ASP A 332 -7.39 -12.46 -5.43
C ASP A 332 -8.87 -12.29 -5.06
N GLY A 333 -9.39 -11.06 -5.10
CA GLY A 333 -10.77 -10.72 -4.75
C GLY A 333 -10.95 -10.09 -3.38
N GLN A 334 -9.93 -10.08 -2.51
CA GLN A 334 -10.03 -9.40 -1.22
C GLN A 334 -10.16 -7.88 -1.41
N ARG A 335 -11.02 -7.26 -0.61
CA ARG A 335 -11.26 -5.81 -0.58
C ARG A 335 -11.09 -5.30 0.83
N GLY A 336 -10.47 -4.14 0.95
CA GLY A 336 -10.20 -3.50 2.23
C GLY A 336 -10.55 -2.01 2.20
N ALA A 337 -11.05 -1.53 3.32
CA ALA A 337 -11.30 -0.11 3.53
C ALA A 337 -10.87 0.29 4.93
N VAL A 338 -10.34 1.51 5.05
CA VAL A 338 -9.88 2.08 6.32
C VAL A 338 -10.38 3.51 6.41
N VAL A 339 -11.02 3.87 7.52
CA VAL A 339 -11.36 5.26 7.83
C VAL A 339 -10.35 5.82 8.82
N MET A 340 -9.70 6.91 8.45
CA MET A 340 -8.74 7.62 9.28
C MET A 340 -9.24 9.05 9.54
N SER A 341 -9.05 9.55 10.77
CA SER A 341 -9.36 10.92 11.16
C SER A 341 -8.21 11.57 11.89
N GLY A 342 -8.10 12.88 11.77
CA GLY A 342 -7.18 13.66 12.58
C GLY A 342 -7.55 13.65 14.07
N ARG A 343 -6.80 14.40 14.85
CA ARG A 343 -7.06 14.52 16.30
C ARG A 343 -8.35 15.28 16.53
N GLU A 344 -9.18 14.80 17.42
CA GLU A 344 -10.21 15.64 18.04
C GLU A 344 -9.50 16.69 18.90
N LYS A 345 -9.80 17.97 18.66
CA LYS A 345 -9.24 19.09 19.43
C LYS A 345 -9.85 19.17 20.81
#